data_e8c8b1c7a9b75dee567bd0e4742ead0d
#
_entry.id   e8c8b1c7a9b75dee567bd0e4742ead0d
#
_cell.length_a   1.000
_cell.length_b   1.000
_cell.length_c   1.000
_cell.angle_alpha   90.00
_cell.angle_beta   90.00
_cell.angle_gamma   90.00
#
_symmetry.space_group_name_H-M   'P 1'
#
loop_
_entity.id
_entity.type
_entity.pdbx_description
1 polymer ?
#
loop_
_entity_poly.entity_id
_entity_poly.type
_entity_poly.pdbx_seq_one_letter_code
_entity_poly.pdbx_strand_id
1 'polypeptide(L)'
;MSALVGLFDSGLGGLTVLRRLQERYPHSSCLYLGDTARVPYGQRSVADIRAIAAEVVAWLRHQQVGVLVMACNTSNALALDVAVAEAGVPVVGLIDSVAADLGSDRVGVLATSATAASGAYRRAIHACHPHAQVLEIGCPAFVPLIEAGDLQSPELELEARGYLAPLVAAGVDTVVLGCTHYPMLRPMLTELLPPHI
;
A
#
# COMPACT_ATOMS: atom_id res chain seq x y z
N MET A 1 18.51 -0.63 -24.00
CA MET A 1 17.18 -0.05 -23.75
C MET A 1 16.81 -0.40 -22.31
N SER A 2 16.35 0.56 -21.50
CA SER A 2 15.86 0.27 -20.15
C SER A 2 14.58 -0.60 -20.25
N ALA A 3 14.43 -1.55 -19.31
CA ALA A 3 13.24 -2.37 -19.27
C ALA A 3 11.99 -1.51 -19.00
N LEU A 4 10.86 -1.84 -19.63
CA LEU A 4 9.57 -1.22 -19.35
C LEU A 4 9.11 -1.64 -17.95
N VAL A 5 8.83 -0.67 -17.09
CA VAL A 5 8.32 -0.92 -15.72
C VAL A 5 6.80 -0.98 -15.76
N GLY A 6 6.22 -2.13 -15.45
CA GLY A 6 4.78 -2.28 -15.24
C GLY A 6 4.42 -1.93 -13.81
N LEU A 7 3.39 -1.09 -13.62
CA LEU A 7 2.82 -0.81 -12.29
C LEU A 7 1.36 -1.24 -12.28
N PHE A 8 0.96 -1.90 -11.21
CA PHE A 8 -0.41 -2.33 -10.96
C PHE A 8 -0.95 -1.75 -9.66
N ASP A 9 -2.08 -1.05 -9.74
CA ASP A 9 -2.83 -0.55 -8.58
C ASP A 9 -4.34 -0.77 -8.77
N SER A 10 -5.08 -0.72 -7.68
CA SER A 10 -6.55 -0.83 -7.70
C SER A 10 -7.26 0.39 -8.29
N GLY A 11 -6.58 1.54 -8.36
CA GLY A 11 -7.21 2.77 -8.81
C GLY A 11 -6.19 3.87 -9.09
N LEU A 12 -6.39 5.03 -8.47
CA LEU A 12 -5.55 6.22 -8.65
C LEU A 12 -4.43 6.34 -7.62
N GLY A 13 -4.55 5.65 -6.47
CA GLY A 13 -3.58 5.74 -5.37
C GLY A 13 -2.16 5.40 -5.77
N GLY A 14 -1.97 4.41 -6.64
CA GLY A 14 -0.66 3.99 -7.15
C GLY A 14 0.09 5.03 -7.97
N LEU A 15 -0.57 6.12 -8.38
CA LEU A 15 0.10 7.27 -9.00
C LEU A 15 1.09 7.93 -8.02
N THR A 16 0.90 7.79 -6.72
CA THR A 16 1.86 8.22 -5.70
C THR A 16 3.18 7.45 -5.83
N VAL A 17 3.09 6.14 -6.11
CA VAL A 17 4.25 5.26 -6.33
C VAL A 17 4.90 5.57 -7.68
N LEU A 18 4.10 5.70 -8.75
CA LEU A 18 4.59 6.06 -10.08
C LEU A 18 5.36 7.38 -10.05
N ARG A 19 4.83 8.40 -9.37
CA ARG A 19 5.49 9.69 -9.22
C ARG A 19 6.87 9.55 -8.58
N ARG A 20 6.99 8.80 -7.48
CA ARG A 20 8.26 8.55 -6.80
C ARG A 20 9.25 7.78 -7.67
N LEU A 21 8.76 6.81 -8.43
CA LEU A 21 9.58 6.09 -9.37
C LEU A 21 10.14 7.01 -10.46
N GLN A 22 9.32 7.89 -11.04
CA GLN A 22 9.75 8.85 -12.06
C GLN A 22 10.69 9.92 -11.50
N GLU A 23 10.50 10.40 -10.27
CA GLU A 23 11.42 11.30 -9.59
C GLU A 23 12.82 10.65 -9.41
N ARG A 24 12.85 9.36 -9.09
CA ARG A 24 14.11 8.63 -8.84
C ARG A 24 14.78 8.11 -10.12
N TYR A 25 13.97 7.76 -11.11
CA TYR A 25 14.39 7.15 -12.38
C TYR A 25 13.72 7.85 -13.57
N PRO A 26 14.07 9.12 -13.88
CA PRO A 26 13.33 9.96 -14.84
C PRO A 26 13.38 9.45 -16.28
N HIS A 27 14.32 8.56 -16.60
CA HIS A 27 14.46 7.99 -17.94
C HIS A 27 13.84 6.60 -18.09
N SER A 28 13.16 6.09 -17.07
CA SER A 28 12.49 4.79 -17.13
C SER A 28 11.12 4.92 -17.81
N SER A 29 10.87 4.07 -18.79
CA SER A 29 9.53 3.92 -19.38
C SER A 29 8.64 3.16 -18.40
N CYS A 30 7.44 3.68 -18.15
CA CYS A 30 6.47 3.08 -17.23
C CYS A 30 5.14 2.83 -17.94
N LEU A 31 4.52 1.70 -17.63
CA LEU A 31 3.15 1.36 -17.99
C LEU A 31 2.35 1.20 -16.70
N TYR A 32 1.38 2.08 -16.49
CA TYR A 32 0.53 2.05 -15.29
C TYR A 32 -0.85 1.49 -15.63
N LEU A 33 -1.29 0.50 -14.84
CA LEU A 33 -2.65 -0.01 -14.86
C LEU A 33 -3.31 0.25 -13.51
N GLY A 34 -4.33 1.12 -13.49
CA GLY A 34 -5.22 1.34 -12.36
C GLY A 34 -6.57 0.67 -12.64
N ASP A 35 -6.95 -0.32 -11.84
CA ASP A 35 -8.20 -1.07 -12.01
C ASP A 35 -9.40 -0.33 -11.39
N THR A 36 -9.70 0.85 -11.94
CA THR A 36 -10.77 1.72 -11.46
C THR A 36 -12.17 1.12 -11.56
N ALA A 37 -12.34 0.10 -12.40
CA ALA A 37 -13.62 -0.58 -12.56
C ALA A 37 -13.99 -1.44 -11.35
N ARG A 38 -13.00 -1.88 -10.55
CA ARG A 38 -13.19 -2.83 -9.44
C ARG A 38 -12.78 -2.25 -8.06
N VAL A 39 -12.43 -0.97 -7.99
CA VAL A 39 -12.16 -0.26 -6.72
C VAL A 39 -13.44 -0.18 -5.85
N PRO A 40 -13.36 -0.24 -4.51
CA PRO A 40 -12.16 -0.40 -3.68
C PRO A 40 -11.79 -1.87 -3.42
N TYR A 41 -10.51 -2.20 -3.49
CA TYR A 41 -10.03 -3.57 -3.22
C TYR A 41 -10.08 -3.96 -1.74
N GLY A 42 -9.98 -2.99 -0.84
CA GLY A 42 -9.92 -3.23 0.60
C GLY A 42 -11.17 -3.86 1.21
N GLN A 43 -12.27 -3.96 0.46
CA GLN A 43 -13.55 -4.57 0.87
C GLN A 43 -13.85 -5.89 0.13
N ARG A 44 -12.97 -6.32 -0.79
CA ARG A 44 -13.16 -7.54 -1.59
C ARG A 44 -12.65 -8.78 -0.85
N SER A 45 -13.17 -9.93 -1.26
CA SER A 45 -12.68 -11.21 -0.77
C SER A 45 -11.24 -11.47 -1.22
N VAL A 46 -10.50 -12.28 -0.45
CA VAL A 46 -9.15 -12.72 -0.82
C VAL A 46 -9.17 -13.41 -2.18
N ALA A 47 -10.18 -14.26 -2.44
CA ALA A 47 -10.32 -14.97 -3.71
C ALA A 47 -10.48 -14.02 -4.90
N ASP A 48 -11.30 -12.97 -4.76
CA ASP A 48 -11.47 -11.95 -5.80
C ASP A 48 -10.17 -11.20 -6.08
N ILE A 49 -9.46 -10.76 -5.01
CA ILE A 49 -8.19 -10.03 -5.17
C ILE A 49 -7.15 -10.91 -5.88
N ARG A 50 -7.07 -12.19 -5.57
CA ARG A 50 -6.14 -13.13 -6.21
C ARG A 50 -6.50 -13.35 -7.68
N ALA A 51 -7.79 -13.51 -8.00
CA ALA A 51 -8.24 -13.64 -9.39
C ALA A 51 -7.95 -12.38 -10.22
N ILE A 52 -8.24 -11.21 -9.65
CA ILE A 52 -7.94 -9.91 -10.29
C ILE A 52 -6.44 -9.74 -10.51
N ALA A 53 -5.61 -10.08 -9.52
CA ALA A 53 -4.16 -9.98 -9.64
C ALA A 53 -3.63 -10.88 -10.78
N ALA A 54 -4.12 -12.13 -10.89
CA ALA A 54 -3.75 -13.02 -11.97
C ALA A 54 -4.10 -12.41 -13.35
N GLU A 55 -5.32 -11.90 -13.51
CA GLU A 55 -5.79 -11.28 -14.76
C GLU A 55 -4.94 -10.05 -15.15
N VAL A 56 -4.72 -9.14 -14.20
CA VAL A 56 -3.97 -7.90 -14.46
C VAL A 56 -2.50 -8.19 -14.76
N VAL A 57 -1.89 -9.09 -14.01
CA VAL A 57 -0.48 -9.48 -14.23
C VAL A 57 -0.31 -10.19 -15.57
N ALA A 58 -1.23 -11.07 -15.96
CA ALA A 58 -1.22 -11.70 -17.27
C ALA A 58 -1.29 -10.64 -18.41
N TRP A 59 -2.15 -9.62 -18.24
CA TRP A 59 -2.24 -8.53 -19.20
C TRP A 59 -0.92 -7.73 -19.28
N LEU A 60 -0.31 -7.37 -18.15
CA LEU A 60 0.96 -6.65 -18.11
C LEU A 60 2.10 -7.46 -18.73
N ARG A 61 2.11 -8.77 -18.52
CA ARG A 61 3.05 -9.68 -19.20
C ARG A 61 2.90 -9.62 -20.71
N HIS A 62 1.67 -9.58 -21.24
CA HIS A 62 1.42 -9.41 -22.68
C HIS A 62 1.89 -8.07 -23.22
N GLN A 63 1.98 -7.03 -22.36
CA GLN A 63 2.58 -5.73 -22.71
C GLN A 63 4.12 -5.74 -22.67
N GLN A 64 4.73 -6.91 -22.43
CA GLN A 64 6.19 -7.12 -22.42
C GLN A 64 6.92 -6.24 -21.40
N VAL A 65 6.31 -6.01 -20.23
CA VAL A 65 7.01 -5.34 -19.12
C VAL A 65 8.22 -6.18 -18.69
N GLY A 66 9.32 -5.53 -18.34
CA GLY A 66 10.56 -6.20 -17.91
C GLY A 66 10.69 -6.30 -16.38
N VAL A 67 9.85 -5.59 -15.64
CA VAL A 67 9.70 -5.66 -14.18
C VAL A 67 8.29 -5.24 -13.82
N LEU A 68 7.71 -5.84 -12.80
CA LEU A 68 6.38 -5.52 -12.28
C LEU A 68 6.48 -4.94 -10.88
N VAL A 69 5.83 -3.79 -10.64
CA VAL A 69 5.64 -3.20 -9.31
C VAL A 69 4.17 -3.36 -8.90
N MET A 70 3.93 -4.09 -7.82
CA MET A 70 2.61 -4.17 -7.20
C MET A 70 2.41 -2.94 -6.32
N ALA A 71 1.93 -1.85 -6.93
CA ALA A 71 1.73 -0.58 -6.23
C ALA A 71 0.55 -0.62 -5.26
N CYS A 72 -0.46 -1.49 -5.46
CA CYS A 72 -1.55 -1.67 -4.53
C CYS A 72 -1.14 -2.51 -3.31
N ASN A 73 -1.20 -1.93 -2.11
CA ASN A 73 -0.87 -2.64 -0.87
C ASN A 73 -1.82 -3.82 -0.59
N THR A 74 -3.10 -3.69 -0.90
CA THR A 74 -4.07 -4.79 -0.71
C THR A 74 -3.74 -5.97 -1.61
N SER A 75 -3.45 -5.73 -2.90
CA SER A 75 -3.02 -6.79 -3.81
C SER A 75 -1.68 -7.39 -3.40
N ASN A 76 -0.72 -6.55 -2.98
CA ASN A 76 0.56 -7.01 -2.48
C ASN A 76 0.40 -7.92 -1.25
N ALA A 77 -0.47 -7.54 -0.30
CA ALA A 77 -0.70 -8.32 0.92
C ALA A 77 -1.35 -9.68 0.68
N LEU A 78 -2.22 -9.80 -0.35
CA LEU A 78 -3.10 -10.95 -0.55
C LEU A 78 -2.78 -11.80 -1.78
N ALA A 79 -1.99 -11.28 -2.73
CA ALA A 79 -1.78 -11.92 -4.02
C ALA A 79 -0.35 -11.74 -4.59
N LEU A 80 0.65 -11.42 -3.76
CA LEU A 80 2.04 -11.30 -4.23
C LEU A 80 2.54 -12.62 -4.84
N ASP A 81 2.22 -13.74 -4.22
CA ASP A 81 2.57 -15.07 -4.69
C ASP A 81 1.95 -15.38 -6.07
N VAL A 82 0.70 -14.95 -6.29
CA VAL A 82 0.04 -15.07 -7.60
C VAL A 82 0.77 -14.21 -8.63
N ALA A 83 1.08 -12.97 -8.30
CA ALA A 83 1.80 -12.07 -9.19
C ALA A 83 3.18 -12.63 -9.58
N VAL A 84 3.93 -13.16 -8.60
CA VAL A 84 5.24 -13.78 -8.85
C VAL A 84 5.13 -14.99 -9.78
N ALA A 85 4.10 -15.84 -9.58
CA ALA A 85 3.89 -17.00 -10.41
C ALA A 85 3.51 -16.65 -11.87
N GLU A 86 2.72 -15.58 -12.07
CA GLU A 86 2.16 -15.21 -13.37
C GLU A 86 3.04 -14.25 -14.19
N ALA A 87 3.87 -13.42 -13.53
CA ALA A 87 4.55 -12.31 -14.19
C ALA A 87 5.61 -12.74 -15.22
N GLY A 88 6.36 -13.81 -14.95
CA GLY A 88 7.50 -14.23 -15.78
C GLY A 88 8.66 -13.23 -15.78
N VAL A 89 8.61 -12.21 -14.94
CA VAL A 89 9.62 -11.16 -14.74
C VAL A 89 9.73 -10.87 -13.23
N PRO A 90 10.79 -10.17 -12.77
CA PRO A 90 10.88 -9.77 -11.37
C PRO A 90 9.66 -8.97 -10.92
N VAL A 91 9.16 -9.29 -9.72
CA VAL A 91 8.03 -8.59 -9.08
C VAL A 91 8.51 -7.89 -7.83
N VAL A 92 8.20 -6.61 -7.71
CA VAL A 92 8.52 -5.78 -6.54
C VAL A 92 7.24 -5.51 -5.76
N GLY A 93 7.21 -5.97 -4.50
CA GLY A 93 6.14 -5.66 -3.55
C GLY A 93 6.54 -4.47 -2.67
N LEU A 94 5.57 -3.61 -2.33
CA LEU A 94 5.81 -2.45 -1.47
C LEU A 94 6.02 -2.84 -0.01
N ILE A 95 5.34 -3.88 0.47
CA ILE A 95 5.34 -4.27 1.89
C ILE A 95 6.73 -4.71 2.32
N ASP A 96 7.37 -5.59 1.56
CA ASP A 96 8.72 -6.06 1.87
C ASP A 96 9.75 -4.92 1.76
N SER A 97 9.56 -4.02 0.78
CA SER A 97 10.42 -2.85 0.60
C SER A 97 10.35 -1.90 1.81
N VAL A 98 9.15 -1.64 2.33
CA VAL A 98 8.95 -0.84 3.54
C VAL A 98 9.56 -1.53 4.76
N ALA A 99 9.33 -2.83 4.93
CA ALA A 99 9.86 -3.59 6.06
C ALA A 99 11.39 -3.56 6.12
N ALA A 100 12.06 -3.62 4.96
CA ALA A 100 13.52 -3.58 4.88
C ALA A 100 14.12 -2.19 5.19
N ASP A 101 13.35 -1.11 5.02
CA ASP A 101 13.79 0.29 5.22
C ASP A 101 13.39 0.86 6.59
N LEU A 102 12.70 0.08 7.43
CA LEU A 102 12.26 0.52 8.76
C LEU A 102 13.44 0.67 9.71
N GLY A 103 13.50 1.82 10.40
CA GLY A 103 14.49 2.13 11.43
C GLY A 103 13.95 2.08 12.86
N SER A 104 12.79 1.44 13.10
CA SER A 104 12.10 1.44 14.37
C SER A 104 11.59 0.05 14.75
N ASP A 105 11.54 -0.22 16.06
CA ASP A 105 10.99 -1.44 16.66
C ASP A 105 9.55 -1.28 17.21
N ARG A 106 8.93 -0.09 17.12
CA ARG A 106 7.56 0.16 17.59
C ARG A 106 6.74 0.81 16.48
N VAL A 107 6.17 -0.04 15.63
CA VAL A 107 5.59 0.33 14.36
C VAL A 107 4.07 0.23 14.38
N GLY A 108 3.41 1.34 14.07
CA GLY A 108 2.00 1.36 13.70
C GLY A 108 1.84 1.28 12.18
N VAL A 109 0.85 0.54 11.73
CA VAL A 109 0.52 0.47 10.30
C VAL A 109 -0.94 0.85 10.10
N LEU A 110 -1.20 1.92 9.38
CA LEU A 110 -2.54 2.25 8.89
C LEU A 110 -2.71 1.59 7.52
N ALA A 111 -3.72 0.74 7.36
CA ALA A 111 -3.94 -0.02 6.13
C ALA A 111 -5.43 -0.20 5.82
N THR A 112 -5.78 -0.70 4.64
CA THR A 112 -7.15 -1.15 4.39
C THR A 112 -7.51 -2.31 5.33
N SER A 113 -8.81 -2.52 5.59
CA SER A 113 -9.26 -3.62 6.46
C SER A 113 -8.70 -4.97 6.01
N ALA A 114 -8.72 -5.25 4.71
CA ALA A 114 -8.20 -6.51 4.16
C ALA A 114 -6.67 -6.64 4.35
N THR A 115 -5.92 -5.56 4.14
CA THR A 115 -4.46 -5.55 4.35
C THR A 115 -4.12 -5.78 5.82
N ALA A 116 -4.73 -5.03 6.74
CA ALA A 116 -4.50 -5.17 8.18
C ALA A 116 -4.87 -6.58 8.67
N ALA A 117 -6.05 -7.10 8.28
CA ALA A 117 -6.50 -8.44 8.65
C ALA A 117 -5.57 -9.55 8.13
N SER A 118 -4.87 -9.33 7.02
CA SER A 118 -3.93 -10.29 6.47
C SER A 118 -2.69 -10.48 7.34
N GLY A 119 -2.28 -9.49 8.14
CA GLY A 119 -1.04 -9.49 8.90
C GLY A 119 0.23 -9.45 8.04
N ALA A 120 0.12 -9.03 6.78
CA ALA A 120 1.24 -9.04 5.83
C ALA A 120 2.38 -8.11 6.26
N TYR A 121 2.05 -6.91 6.73
CA TYR A 121 3.06 -5.98 7.25
C TYR A 121 3.79 -6.54 8.46
N ARG A 122 3.05 -7.11 9.43
CA ARG A 122 3.65 -7.73 10.61
C ARG A 122 4.61 -8.84 10.23
N ARG A 123 4.20 -9.73 9.32
CA ARG A 123 5.09 -10.82 8.87
C ARG A 123 6.34 -10.29 8.19
N ALA A 124 6.22 -9.33 7.28
CA ALA A 124 7.35 -8.75 6.57
C ALA A 124 8.29 -8.02 7.53
N ILE A 125 7.74 -7.21 8.44
CA ILE A 125 8.53 -6.49 9.45
C ILE A 125 9.25 -7.47 10.37
N HIS A 126 8.59 -8.52 10.87
CA HIS A 126 9.24 -9.51 11.73
C HIS A 126 10.32 -10.33 11.00
N ALA A 127 10.25 -10.48 9.68
CA ALA A 127 11.30 -11.13 8.92
C ALA A 127 12.62 -10.31 8.92
N CYS A 128 12.53 -8.97 8.96
CA CYS A 128 13.68 -8.07 9.02
C CYS A 128 14.02 -7.64 10.46
N HIS A 129 13.00 -7.45 11.30
CA HIS A 129 13.06 -6.94 12.67
C HIS A 129 12.30 -7.89 13.62
N PRO A 130 12.86 -9.03 14.04
CA PRO A 130 12.13 -10.08 14.76
C PRO A 130 11.54 -9.66 16.12
N HIS A 131 12.06 -8.58 16.71
CA HIS A 131 11.62 -8.07 18.02
C HIS A 131 10.70 -6.87 17.94
N ALA A 132 10.40 -6.38 16.72
CA ALA A 132 9.56 -5.22 16.53
C ALA A 132 8.13 -5.47 17.04
N GLN A 133 7.58 -4.47 17.73
CA GLN A 133 6.16 -4.42 18.07
C GLN A 133 5.40 -3.80 16.91
N VAL A 134 4.51 -4.55 16.29
CA VAL A 134 3.75 -4.11 15.12
C VAL A 134 2.27 -4.12 15.42
N LEU A 135 1.62 -2.97 15.28
CA LEU A 135 0.18 -2.80 15.43
C LEU A 135 -0.42 -2.35 14.09
N GLU A 136 -1.20 -3.23 13.46
CA GLU A 136 -1.88 -2.95 12.20
C GLU A 136 -3.33 -2.51 12.47
N ILE A 137 -3.72 -1.34 11.95
CA ILE A 137 -5.06 -0.76 12.07
C ILE A 137 -5.72 -0.71 10.69
N GLY A 138 -6.89 -1.33 10.57
CA GLY A 138 -7.75 -1.22 9.40
C GLY A 138 -8.50 0.12 9.40
N CYS A 139 -8.42 0.87 8.30
CA CYS A 139 -9.01 2.20 8.14
C CYS A 139 -10.03 2.20 6.99
N PRO A 140 -11.22 1.60 7.18
CA PRO A 140 -12.21 1.41 6.10
C PRO A 140 -12.73 2.73 5.51
N ALA A 141 -12.78 3.82 6.28
CA ALA A 141 -13.31 5.10 5.82
C ALA A 141 -12.36 5.88 4.92
N PHE A 142 -11.04 5.69 5.04
CA PHE A 142 -10.08 6.56 4.36
C PHE A 142 -10.16 6.50 2.83
N VAL A 143 -10.17 5.31 2.22
CA VAL A 143 -10.20 5.20 0.76
C VAL A 143 -11.47 5.80 0.16
N PRO A 144 -12.70 5.52 0.64
CA PRO A 144 -13.90 6.15 0.13
C PRO A 144 -13.90 7.68 0.21
N LEU A 145 -13.45 8.25 1.34
CA LEU A 145 -13.38 9.70 1.52
C LEU A 145 -12.35 10.34 0.58
N ILE A 146 -11.16 9.75 0.47
CA ILE A 146 -10.12 10.23 -0.45
C ILE A 146 -10.59 10.18 -1.91
N GLU A 147 -11.22 9.09 -2.34
CA GLU A 147 -11.74 8.94 -3.71
C GLU A 147 -12.90 9.93 -3.99
N ALA A 148 -13.65 10.35 -2.96
CA ALA A 148 -14.63 11.42 -3.05
C ALA A 148 -14.01 12.83 -3.10
N GLY A 149 -12.67 12.93 -2.99
CA GLY A 149 -11.96 14.21 -2.95
C GLY A 149 -11.98 14.90 -1.58
N ASP A 150 -12.45 14.20 -0.55
CA ASP A 150 -12.49 14.72 0.81
C ASP A 150 -11.17 14.43 1.51
N LEU A 151 -10.40 15.47 1.77
CA LEU A 151 -9.10 15.41 2.44
C LEU A 151 -9.05 16.21 3.74
N GLN A 152 -10.14 16.90 4.12
CA GLN A 152 -10.13 17.88 5.21
C GLN A 152 -11.44 17.99 6.00
N SER A 153 -12.43 17.10 5.77
CA SER A 153 -13.70 17.18 6.48
C SER A 153 -13.55 16.83 7.97
N PRO A 154 -14.46 17.34 8.81
CA PRO A 154 -14.55 16.90 10.22
C PRO A 154 -14.81 15.40 10.38
N GLU A 155 -15.50 14.78 9.43
CA GLU A 155 -15.74 13.34 9.40
C GLU A 155 -14.42 12.57 9.23
N LEU A 156 -13.62 12.95 8.23
CA LEU A 156 -12.32 12.34 7.98
C LEU A 156 -11.38 12.52 9.19
N GLU A 157 -11.38 13.71 9.80
CA GLU A 157 -10.57 13.96 10.99
C GLU A 157 -11.00 13.10 12.18
N LEU A 158 -12.31 12.93 12.41
CA LEU A 158 -12.85 12.08 13.47
C LEU A 158 -12.42 10.62 13.27
N GLU A 159 -12.55 10.10 12.06
CA GLU A 159 -12.10 8.75 11.71
C GLU A 159 -10.58 8.59 11.92
N ALA A 160 -9.79 9.57 11.46
CA ALA A 160 -8.35 9.56 11.64
C ALA A 160 -7.94 9.50 13.12
N ARG A 161 -8.56 10.32 13.97
CA ARG A 161 -8.33 10.29 15.43
C ARG A 161 -8.66 8.90 16.00
N GLY A 162 -9.76 8.29 15.57
CA GLY A 162 -10.15 6.95 16.00
C GLY A 162 -9.10 5.89 15.63
N TYR A 163 -8.55 5.95 14.41
CA TYR A 163 -7.53 5.01 13.94
C TYR A 163 -6.16 5.27 14.57
N LEU A 164 -5.81 6.50 14.87
CA LEU A 164 -4.53 6.87 15.49
C LEU A 164 -4.50 6.59 17.00
N ALA A 165 -5.63 6.69 17.71
CA ALA A 165 -5.70 6.53 19.14
C ALA A 165 -5.06 5.23 19.67
N PRO A 166 -5.34 4.03 19.12
CA PRO A 166 -4.69 2.81 19.58
C PRO A 166 -3.18 2.78 19.30
N LEU A 167 -2.71 3.42 18.23
CA LEU A 167 -1.28 3.53 17.92
C LEU A 167 -0.55 4.38 18.95
N VAL A 168 -1.12 5.55 19.28
CA VAL A 168 -0.58 6.44 20.29
C VAL A 168 -0.57 5.77 21.67
N ALA A 169 -1.68 5.08 22.03
CA ALA A 169 -1.77 4.36 23.30
C ALA A 169 -0.75 3.21 23.41
N ALA A 170 -0.42 2.56 22.29
CA ALA A 170 0.61 1.51 22.22
C ALA A 170 2.04 2.07 22.23
N GLY A 171 2.21 3.40 22.19
CA GLY A 171 3.52 4.06 22.22
C GLY A 171 4.35 3.76 20.97
N VAL A 172 3.72 3.65 19.80
CA VAL A 172 4.48 3.56 18.54
C VAL A 172 5.30 4.82 18.33
N ASP A 173 6.41 4.72 17.65
CA ASP A 173 7.26 5.85 17.28
C ASP A 173 7.36 6.05 15.77
N THR A 174 6.79 5.13 15.01
CA THR A 174 6.73 5.19 13.55
C THR A 174 5.37 4.74 13.07
N VAL A 175 4.76 5.49 12.14
CA VAL A 175 3.52 5.12 11.47
C VAL A 175 3.77 4.91 9.98
N VAL A 176 3.48 3.70 9.52
CA VAL A 176 3.52 3.32 8.10
C VAL A 176 2.17 3.59 7.45
N LEU A 177 2.18 4.31 6.34
CA LEU A 177 1.01 4.52 5.51
C LEU A 177 0.86 3.35 4.52
N GLY A 178 0.21 2.27 5.00
CA GLY A 178 0.09 0.98 4.32
C GLY A 178 -1.00 0.92 3.23
N CYS A 179 -1.27 2.04 2.58
CA CYS A 179 -2.16 2.16 1.43
C CYS A 179 -1.68 3.30 0.54
N THR A 180 -1.73 3.13 -0.77
CA THR A 180 -1.28 4.11 -1.76
C THR A 180 -2.06 5.43 -1.74
N HIS A 181 -3.27 5.44 -1.19
CA HIS A 181 -4.09 6.64 -1.00
C HIS A 181 -3.64 7.48 0.21
N TYR A 182 -3.15 6.84 1.27
CA TYR A 182 -2.92 7.50 2.57
C TYR A 182 -1.83 8.59 2.58
N PRO A 183 -0.83 8.60 1.67
CA PRO A 183 0.08 9.73 1.55
C PRO A 183 -0.61 11.09 1.31
N MET A 184 -1.84 11.09 0.74
CA MET A 184 -2.64 12.30 0.58
C MET A 184 -3.15 12.87 1.91
N LEU A 185 -3.29 12.04 2.93
CA LEU A 185 -3.70 12.44 4.30
C LEU A 185 -2.50 12.83 5.18
N ARG A 186 -1.27 12.69 4.69
CA ARG A 186 -0.06 12.91 5.51
C ARG A 186 -0.07 14.24 6.27
N PRO A 187 -0.44 15.40 5.68
CA PRO A 187 -0.46 16.66 6.42
C PRO A 187 -1.35 16.58 7.67
N MET A 188 -2.60 16.14 7.51
CA MET A 188 -3.56 16.00 8.62
C MET A 188 -3.08 14.96 9.64
N LEU A 189 -2.63 13.79 9.20
CA LEU A 189 -2.15 12.75 10.12
C LEU A 189 -0.95 13.23 10.94
N THR A 190 -0.04 14.01 10.34
CA THR A 190 1.10 14.59 11.05
C THR A 190 0.67 15.62 12.12
N GLU A 191 -0.38 16.41 11.85
CA GLU A 191 -0.94 17.36 12.84
C GLU A 191 -1.63 16.65 13.99
N LEU A 192 -2.24 15.47 13.74
CA LEU A 192 -2.95 14.70 14.75
C LEU A 192 -2.04 13.83 15.62
N LEU A 193 -0.85 13.51 15.15
CA LEU A 193 0.12 12.68 15.85
C LEU A 193 0.99 13.51 16.81
N PRO A 194 1.42 12.93 17.96
CA PRO A 194 2.46 13.53 18.78
C PRO A 194 3.76 13.79 17.97
N PRO A 195 4.53 14.85 18.28
CA PRO A 195 5.69 15.24 17.47
C PRO A 195 6.84 14.22 17.38
N HIS A 196 6.81 13.18 18.21
CA HIS A 196 7.83 12.13 18.24
C HIS A 196 7.48 10.90 17.38
N ILE A 197 6.32 10.90 16.73
CA ILE A 197 5.85 9.82 15.84
C ILE A 197 5.98 10.26 14.39
#